data_567593316353af62bcc803b4de50063e
#
_entry.id   567593316353af62bcc803b4de50063e
#
_cell.length_a   1.000
_cell.length_b   1.000
_cell.length_c   1.000
_cell.angle_alpha   90.00
_cell.angle_beta   90.00
_cell.angle_gamma   90.00
#
_symmetry.space_group_name_H-M   'P 1'
#
loop_
_entity.id
_entity.type
_entity.pdbx_description
1 polymer ?
#
loop_
_entity_poly.entity_id
_entity_poly.type
_entity_poly.pdbx_seq_one_letter_code
_entity_poly.pdbx_strand_id
1 'polypeptide(L)'
;MKGAIFAVALLTVGCFSLPTFAQQQDLQEVMNAANALAVRESELLGKKDAAGIASLFTSDGLLVMLAPQFAFKPGRDAIQKHYQSIIDTGASSITLELKNMELRGNDGVWAAGNYSVIVKDKTIQGNWFRILKRENGTWKIALEAFARAGAIDAPRASTGSSPAPTNSK
;
A
#
# COMPACT_ATOMS: atom_id res chain seq x y z
N MET A 1 30.35 64.02 18.21
CA MET A 1 29.59 62.97 18.89
C MET A 1 29.14 61.96 17.78
N LYS A 2 29.82 60.81 17.68
CA LYS A 2 29.58 59.78 16.67
C LYS A 2 28.86 58.59 17.35
N GLY A 3 27.59 58.40 17.00
CA GLY A 3 26.81 57.25 17.51
C GLY A 3 27.07 56.01 16.66
N ALA A 4 27.55 54.98 17.28
CA ALA A 4 27.73 53.65 16.65
C ALA A 4 26.41 52.86 16.78
N ILE A 5 25.84 52.44 15.64
CA ILE A 5 24.68 51.58 15.57
C ILE A 5 25.22 50.13 15.55
N PHE A 6 24.98 49.36 16.61
CA PHE A 6 25.25 47.94 16.66
C PHE A 6 24.04 47.18 16.00
N ALA A 7 24.28 46.58 14.86
CA ALA A 7 23.33 45.64 14.24
C ALA A 7 23.51 44.29 14.91
N VAL A 8 22.50 43.81 15.65
CA VAL A 8 22.42 42.45 16.20
C VAL A 8 21.83 41.57 15.10
N ALA A 9 22.65 40.72 14.49
CA ALA A 9 22.21 39.69 13.58
C ALA A 9 21.65 38.50 14.40
N LEU A 10 20.34 38.32 14.39
CA LEU A 10 19.68 37.11 14.90
C LEU A 10 19.94 35.95 13.96
N LEU A 11 20.86 35.07 14.33
CA LEU A 11 21.04 33.75 13.70
C LEU A 11 19.90 32.84 14.19
N THR A 12 18.87 32.63 13.37
CA THR A 12 17.86 31.58 13.59
C THR A 12 18.49 30.23 13.25
N VAL A 13 18.98 29.54 14.25
CA VAL A 13 19.39 28.12 14.13
C VAL A 13 18.12 27.31 13.97
N GLY A 14 17.84 26.89 12.74
CA GLY A 14 16.77 25.93 12.46
C GLY A 14 17.10 24.60 13.16
N CYS A 15 16.35 24.25 14.18
CA CYS A 15 16.43 22.94 14.82
C CYS A 15 15.93 21.87 13.85
N PHE A 16 16.82 21.27 13.07
CA PHE A 16 16.56 19.99 12.42
C PHE A 16 16.55 18.92 13.53
N SER A 17 15.35 18.52 13.95
CA SER A 17 15.18 17.40 14.87
C SER A 17 15.58 16.11 14.16
N LEU A 18 16.74 15.58 14.48
CA LEU A 18 17.13 14.23 14.07
C LEU A 18 16.21 13.22 14.76
N PRO A 19 15.77 12.14 14.08
CA PRO A 19 14.96 11.11 14.71
C PRO A 19 15.71 10.51 15.91
N THR A 20 15.02 10.31 17.00
CA THR A 20 15.58 9.69 18.20
C THR A 20 15.86 8.21 17.93
N PHE A 21 16.79 7.61 18.72
CA PHE A 21 17.09 6.17 18.61
C PHE A 21 15.83 5.30 18.77
N ALA A 22 14.86 5.68 19.58
CA ALA A 22 13.60 4.98 19.75
C ALA A 22 12.77 4.98 18.45
N GLN A 23 12.65 6.13 17.77
CA GLN A 23 11.94 6.22 16.48
C GLN A 23 12.61 5.39 15.37
N GLN A 24 13.93 5.29 15.38
CA GLN A 24 14.66 4.44 14.43
C GLN A 24 14.43 2.95 14.68
N GLN A 25 14.37 2.53 15.95
CA GLN A 25 14.04 1.14 16.31
C GLN A 25 12.61 0.76 15.92
N ASP A 26 11.64 1.64 16.18
CA ASP A 26 10.25 1.43 15.81
C ASP A 26 10.10 1.29 14.28
N LEU A 27 10.78 2.13 13.52
CA LEU A 27 10.75 2.07 12.06
C LEU A 27 11.34 0.75 11.53
N GLN A 28 12.47 0.30 12.10
CA GLN A 28 13.11 -0.95 11.69
C GLN A 28 12.25 -2.17 12.02
N GLU A 29 11.62 -2.19 13.20
CA GLU A 29 10.69 -3.26 13.58
C GLU A 29 9.53 -3.36 12.59
N VAL A 30 8.95 -2.23 12.24
CA VAL A 30 7.82 -2.16 11.31
C VAL A 30 8.22 -2.57 9.90
N MET A 31 9.40 -2.15 9.42
CA MET A 31 9.93 -2.60 8.13
C MET A 31 10.09 -4.13 8.09
N ASN A 32 10.66 -4.70 9.15
CA ASN A 32 10.82 -6.14 9.26
C ASN A 32 9.46 -6.86 9.26
N ALA A 33 8.47 -6.33 9.98
CA ALA A 33 7.13 -6.89 10.01
C ALA A 33 6.42 -6.80 8.65
N ALA A 34 6.51 -5.67 7.95
CA ALA A 34 5.94 -5.50 6.62
C ALA A 34 6.55 -6.49 5.61
N ASN A 35 7.86 -6.62 5.61
CA ASN A 35 8.58 -7.58 4.76
C ASN A 35 8.23 -9.03 5.13
N ALA A 36 8.15 -9.36 6.42
CA ALA A 36 7.79 -10.71 6.88
C ALA A 36 6.37 -11.09 6.44
N LEU A 37 5.40 -10.16 6.49
CA LEU A 37 4.06 -10.39 5.98
C LEU A 37 4.05 -10.64 4.47
N ALA A 38 4.82 -9.87 3.69
CA ALA A 38 4.94 -10.06 2.25
C ALA A 38 5.56 -11.43 1.87
N VAL A 39 6.64 -11.81 2.55
CA VAL A 39 7.27 -13.14 2.37
C VAL A 39 6.30 -14.25 2.76
N ARG A 40 5.63 -14.10 3.90
CA ARG A 40 4.70 -15.12 4.40
C ARG A 40 3.51 -15.32 3.46
N GLU A 41 2.97 -14.25 2.89
CA GLU A 41 1.90 -14.36 1.91
C GLU A 41 2.35 -15.11 0.65
N SER A 42 3.55 -14.79 0.14
CA SER A 42 4.15 -15.50 -0.99
C SER A 42 4.31 -17.01 -0.72
N GLU A 43 4.84 -17.36 0.45
CA GLU A 43 4.99 -18.76 0.86
C GLU A 43 3.64 -19.49 0.94
N LEU A 44 2.63 -18.84 1.54
CA LEU A 44 1.31 -19.42 1.71
C LEU A 44 0.59 -19.60 0.38
N LEU A 45 0.73 -18.64 -0.54
CA LEU A 45 0.20 -18.79 -1.90
C LEU A 45 0.87 -19.95 -2.64
N GLY A 46 2.20 -20.08 -2.55
CA GLY A 46 2.93 -21.21 -3.11
C GLY A 46 2.50 -22.57 -2.54
N LYS A 47 2.08 -22.60 -1.27
CA LYS A 47 1.50 -23.77 -0.59
C LYS A 47 0.01 -23.97 -0.87
N LYS A 48 -0.62 -23.04 -1.61
CA LYS A 48 -2.08 -23.02 -1.86
C LYS A 48 -2.92 -22.92 -0.58
N ASP A 49 -2.40 -22.23 0.42
CA ASP A 49 -3.02 -22.09 1.75
C ASP A 49 -3.77 -20.76 1.84
N ALA A 50 -4.98 -20.72 1.27
CA ALA A 50 -5.85 -19.53 1.32
C ALA A 50 -6.26 -19.17 2.76
N ALA A 51 -6.44 -20.14 3.64
CA ALA A 51 -6.79 -19.88 5.03
C ALA A 51 -5.60 -19.25 5.79
N GLY A 52 -4.39 -19.76 5.55
CA GLY A 52 -3.16 -19.15 6.05
C GLY A 52 -3.01 -17.70 5.62
N ILE A 53 -3.25 -17.38 4.33
CA ILE A 53 -3.21 -16.00 3.83
C ILE A 53 -4.24 -15.12 4.54
N ALA A 54 -5.49 -15.58 4.66
CA ALA A 54 -6.53 -14.84 5.37
C ALA A 54 -6.17 -14.58 6.84
N SER A 55 -5.41 -15.47 7.49
CA SER A 55 -4.94 -15.31 8.86
C SER A 55 -3.91 -14.18 9.04
N LEU A 56 -3.29 -13.69 7.97
CA LEU A 56 -2.39 -12.52 8.00
C LEU A 56 -3.16 -11.21 8.19
N PHE A 57 -4.45 -11.21 7.92
CA PHE A 57 -5.32 -10.03 8.09
C PHE A 57 -5.84 -9.92 9.53
N THR A 58 -6.23 -8.70 9.92
CA THR A 58 -7.04 -8.50 11.14
C THR A 58 -8.38 -9.21 11.01
N SER A 59 -9.09 -9.42 12.12
CA SER A 59 -10.41 -10.09 12.11
C SER A 59 -11.42 -9.38 11.22
N ASP A 60 -11.35 -8.03 11.16
CA ASP A 60 -12.16 -7.13 10.35
C ASP A 60 -11.44 -6.66 9.07
N GLY A 61 -10.35 -7.32 8.69
CA GLY A 61 -9.51 -6.94 7.57
C GLY A 61 -10.27 -6.78 6.24
N LEU A 62 -9.78 -5.92 5.37
CA LEU A 62 -10.40 -5.63 4.09
C LEU A 62 -9.41 -5.85 2.94
N LEU A 63 -9.79 -6.66 1.96
CA LEU A 63 -9.09 -6.76 0.69
C LEU A 63 -9.88 -6.02 -0.41
N VAL A 64 -9.21 -5.16 -1.18
CA VAL A 64 -9.79 -4.35 -2.24
C VAL A 64 -9.11 -4.66 -3.57
N MET A 65 -9.88 -5.03 -4.55
CA MET A 65 -9.43 -5.15 -5.94
C MET A 65 -9.87 -3.90 -6.70
N LEU A 66 -8.93 -3.11 -7.23
CA LEU A 66 -9.23 -1.86 -7.91
C LEU A 66 -9.46 -2.03 -9.41
N ALA A 67 -8.97 -3.15 -9.99
CA ALA A 67 -9.09 -3.43 -11.42
C ALA A 67 -8.87 -4.93 -11.72
N PRO A 68 -9.46 -5.48 -12.81
CA PRO A 68 -10.34 -4.83 -13.80
C PRO A 68 -11.75 -4.55 -13.29
N GLN A 69 -12.14 -5.17 -12.18
CA GLN A 69 -13.43 -4.94 -11.54
C GLN A 69 -13.18 -4.50 -10.09
N PHE A 70 -13.84 -3.43 -9.71
CA PHE A 70 -13.79 -2.95 -8.35
C PHE A 70 -14.54 -3.92 -7.43
N ALA A 71 -13.87 -4.45 -6.41
CA ALA A 71 -14.47 -5.41 -5.49
C ALA A 71 -13.91 -5.26 -4.08
N PHE A 72 -14.77 -5.43 -3.09
CA PHE A 72 -14.43 -5.49 -1.67
C PHE A 72 -14.59 -6.92 -1.15
N LYS A 73 -13.65 -7.35 -0.31
CA LYS A 73 -13.67 -8.63 0.38
C LYS A 73 -13.49 -8.37 1.88
N PRO A 74 -14.56 -8.07 2.61
CA PRO A 74 -14.51 -7.76 4.04
C PRO A 74 -14.39 -9.03 4.88
N GLY A 75 -13.48 -8.99 5.88
CA GLY A 75 -13.27 -10.07 6.83
C GLY A 75 -12.52 -11.27 6.26
N ARG A 76 -11.96 -12.08 7.16
CA ARG A 76 -11.10 -13.21 6.79
C ARG A 76 -11.80 -14.24 5.89
N ASP A 77 -13.07 -14.49 6.08
CA ASP A 77 -13.82 -15.49 5.28
C ASP A 77 -13.94 -15.07 3.82
N ALA A 78 -14.24 -13.78 3.56
CA ALA A 78 -14.33 -13.27 2.20
C ALA A 78 -12.94 -13.20 1.53
N ILE A 79 -11.90 -12.86 2.31
CA ILE A 79 -10.51 -12.87 1.88
C ILE A 79 -10.06 -14.28 1.52
N GLN A 80 -10.33 -15.25 2.40
CA GLN A 80 -10.00 -16.66 2.13
C GLN A 80 -10.67 -17.17 0.86
N LYS A 81 -11.97 -16.92 0.68
CA LYS A 81 -12.69 -17.30 -0.54
C LYS A 81 -12.08 -16.67 -1.79
N HIS A 82 -11.64 -15.42 -1.71
CA HIS A 82 -10.98 -14.76 -2.82
C HIS A 82 -9.64 -15.43 -3.16
N TYR A 83 -8.76 -15.66 -2.18
CA TYR A 83 -7.48 -16.31 -2.41
C TYR A 83 -7.65 -17.76 -2.88
N GLN A 84 -8.64 -18.49 -2.37
CA GLN A 84 -8.97 -19.83 -2.89
C GLN A 84 -9.35 -19.76 -4.37
N SER A 85 -10.18 -18.78 -4.77
CA SER A 85 -10.58 -18.60 -6.16
C SER A 85 -9.38 -18.31 -7.08
N ILE A 86 -8.43 -17.48 -6.68
CA ILE A 86 -7.25 -17.22 -7.51
C ILE A 86 -6.29 -18.43 -7.57
N ILE A 87 -6.19 -19.20 -6.48
CA ILE A 87 -5.45 -20.47 -6.45
C ILE A 87 -6.08 -21.47 -7.44
N ASP A 88 -7.41 -21.60 -7.44
CA ASP A 88 -8.15 -22.50 -8.33
C ASP A 88 -8.00 -22.09 -9.79
N THR A 89 -7.81 -20.81 -10.09
CA THR A 89 -7.47 -20.32 -11.43
C THR A 89 -6.03 -20.57 -11.86
N GLY A 90 -5.20 -21.07 -10.96
CA GLY A 90 -3.81 -21.46 -11.21
C GLY A 90 -2.77 -20.44 -10.76
N ALA A 91 -3.10 -19.58 -9.80
CA ALA A 91 -2.09 -18.74 -9.14
C ALA A 91 -1.10 -19.63 -8.36
N SER A 92 0.20 -19.41 -8.59
CA SER A 92 1.26 -20.25 -8.03
C SER A 92 2.30 -19.50 -7.22
N SER A 93 2.48 -18.21 -7.47
CA SER A 93 3.38 -17.37 -6.69
C SER A 93 2.97 -15.91 -6.76
N ILE A 94 3.29 -15.17 -5.71
CA ILE A 94 3.20 -13.71 -5.68
C ILE A 94 4.51 -13.15 -5.14
N THR A 95 4.98 -12.06 -5.72
CA THR A 95 6.09 -11.27 -5.20
C THR A 95 5.56 -9.88 -4.89
N LEU A 96 5.84 -9.41 -3.69
CA LEU A 96 5.47 -8.08 -3.20
C LEU A 96 6.74 -7.31 -2.91
N GLU A 97 7.03 -6.30 -3.69
CA GLU A 97 8.19 -5.44 -3.52
C GLU A 97 7.77 -4.16 -2.82
N LEU A 98 8.30 -3.92 -1.61
CA LEU A 98 8.05 -2.69 -0.85
C LEU A 98 8.82 -1.53 -1.51
N LYS A 99 8.12 -0.44 -1.81
CA LYS A 99 8.70 0.79 -2.39
C LYS A 99 8.60 1.97 -1.45
N ASN A 100 7.55 2.05 -0.67
CA ASN A 100 7.33 3.14 0.27
C ASN A 100 6.63 2.64 1.53
N MET A 101 6.96 3.27 2.66
CA MET A 101 6.35 2.97 3.95
C MET A 101 6.33 4.22 4.81
N GLU A 102 5.26 4.40 5.57
CA GLU A 102 5.06 5.54 6.45
C GLU A 102 4.36 5.11 7.74
N LEU A 103 4.94 5.51 8.88
CA LEU A 103 4.30 5.34 10.19
C LEU A 103 3.12 6.30 10.32
N ARG A 104 2.00 5.80 10.83
CA ARG A 104 0.79 6.58 11.10
C ARG A 104 0.38 6.42 12.55
N GLY A 105 0.84 7.33 13.39
CA GLY A 105 0.68 7.21 14.84
C GLY A 105 1.48 6.03 15.40
N ASN A 106 1.05 5.51 16.56
CA ASN A 106 1.77 4.46 17.28
C ASN A 106 1.43 3.04 16.80
N ASP A 107 0.27 2.84 16.14
CA ASP A 107 -0.27 1.52 15.86
C ASP A 107 -0.63 1.29 14.38
N GLY A 108 -0.26 2.22 13.51
CA GLY A 108 -0.60 2.17 12.10
C GLY A 108 0.61 2.33 11.18
N VAL A 109 0.61 1.61 10.08
CA VAL A 109 1.61 1.72 9.03
C VAL A 109 0.94 1.71 7.67
N TRP A 110 1.35 2.61 6.81
CA TRP A 110 1.03 2.57 5.40
C TRP A 110 2.24 2.04 4.64
N ALA A 111 2.01 1.05 3.79
CA ALA A 111 3.03 0.47 2.95
C ALA A 111 2.49 0.34 1.51
N ALA A 112 3.35 0.58 0.54
CA ALA A 112 2.99 0.50 -0.87
C ALA A 112 4.15 -0.02 -1.69
N GLY A 113 3.83 -0.63 -2.84
CA GLY A 113 4.85 -1.14 -3.73
C GLY A 113 4.31 -1.77 -4.99
N ASN A 114 5.16 -2.56 -5.62
CA ASN A 114 4.82 -3.30 -6.82
C ASN A 114 4.54 -4.76 -6.47
N TYR A 115 3.64 -5.39 -7.23
CA TYR A 115 3.46 -6.83 -7.15
C TYR A 115 3.60 -7.48 -8.51
N SER A 116 3.99 -8.75 -8.50
CA SER A 116 3.83 -9.65 -9.62
C SER A 116 3.25 -10.97 -9.12
N VAL A 117 2.25 -11.49 -9.81
CA VAL A 117 1.65 -12.79 -9.54
C VAL A 117 1.70 -13.65 -10.78
N ILE A 118 2.09 -14.92 -10.63
CA ILE A 118 2.07 -15.91 -11.71
C ILE A 118 0.76 -16.67 -11.64
N VAL A 119 -0.02 -16.59 -12.71
CA VAL A 119 -1.27 -17.33 -12.88
C VAL A 119 -1.16 -18.19 -14.13
N LYS A 120 -1.07 -19.51 -13.96
CA LYS A 120 -0.64 -20.43 -15.01
C LYS A 120 0.73 -19.98 -15.54
N ASP A 121 0.86 -19.67 -16.82
CA ASP A 121 2.12 -19.26 -17.45
C ASP A 121 2.19 -17.72 -17.68
N LYS A 122 1.26 -16.97 -17.09
CA LYS A 122 1.17 -15.52 -17.28
C LYS A 122 1.58 -14.77 -16.02
N THR A 123 2.45 -13.78 -16.17
CA THR A 123 2.76 -12.83 -15.13
C THR A 123 1.80 -11.64 -15.19
N ILE A 124 1.12 -11.38 -14.09
CA ILE A 124 0.27 -10.22 -13.89
C ILE A 124 1.00 -9.29 -12.94
N GLN A 125 1.13 -8.03 -13.30
CA GLN A 125 1.85 -7.02 -12.52
C GLN A 125 0.94 -5.86 -12.16
N GLY A 126 1.32 -5.13 -11.10
CA GLY A 126 0.62 -3.93 -10.69
C GLY A 126 1.21 -3.32 -9.43
N ASN A 127 0.39 -2.51 -8.78
CA ASN A 127 0.75 -1.85 -7.53
C ASN A 127 -0.13 -2.39 -6.41
N TRP A 128 0.44 -2.44 -5.22
CA TRP A 128 -0.28 -2.78 -4.00
C TRP A 128 -0.12 -1.66 -2.96
N PHE A 129 -1.10 -1.59 -2.08
CA PHE A 129 -1.11 -0.72 -0.92
C PHE A 129 -1.63 -1.49 0.29
N ARG A 130 -1.02 -1.30 1.46
CA ARG A 130 -1.42 -1.92 2.73
C ARG A 130 -1.52 -0.91 3.85
N ILE A 131 -2.47 -1.16 4.73
CA ILE A 131 -2.51 -0.60 6.08
C ILE A 131 -2.25 -1.75 7.03
N LEU A 132 -1.18 -1.65 7.81
CA LEU A 132 -0.88 -2.59 8.86
C LEU A 132 -1.32 -2.02 10.21
N LYS A 133 -1.82 -2.89 11.08
CA LYS A 133 -2.19 -2.57 12.47
C LYS A 133 -1.72 -3.70 13.40
N ARG A 134 -1.55 -3.37 14.67
CA ARG A 134 -1.34 -4.40 15.69
C ARG A 134 -2.67 -4.98 16.14
N GLU A 135 -2.80 -6.30 16.09
CA GLU A 135 -3.88 -7.08 16.67
C GLU A 135 -3.26 -8.04 17.69
N ASN A 136 -3.58 -7.89 18.97
CA ASN A 136 -2.99 -8.68 20.06
C ASN A 136 -1.44 -8.69 20.06
N GLY A 137 -0.84 -7.51 19.85
CA GLY A 137 0.62 -7.33 19.83
C GLY A 137 1.32 -7.78 18.54
N THR A 138 0.59 -8.37 17.59
CA THR A 138 1.14 -8.84 16.32
C THR A 138 0.72 -7.95 15.17
N TRP A 139 1.65 -7.61 14.28
CA TRP A 139 1.35 -6.87 13.06
C TRP A 139 0.50 -7.70 12.10
N LYS A 140 -0.62 -7.14 11.66
CA LYS A 140 -1.59 -7.74 10.74
C LYS A 140 -1.96 -6.76 9.64
N ILE A 141 -2.48 -7.27 8.54
CA ILE A 141 -2.99 -6.49 7.43
C ILE A 141 -4.43 -6.06 7.76
N ALA A 142 -4.66 -4.77 8.01
CA ALA A 142 -6.01 -4.24 8.23
C ALA A 142 -6.69 -3.90 6.90
N LEU A 143 -5.94 -3.44 5.92
CA LEU A 143 -6.41 -3.25 4.55
C LEU A 143 -5.30 -3.61 3.57
N GLU A 144 -5.68 -4.28 2.50
CA GLU A 144 -4.83 -4.48 1.33
C GLU A 144 -5.60 -4.11 0.07
N ALA A 145 -4.93 -3.41 -0.84
CA ALA A 145 -5.50 -3.05 -2.13
C ALA A 145 -4.53 -3.41 -3.27
N PHE A 146 -5.08 -3.97 -4.34
CA PHE A 146 -4.34 -4.28 -5.56
C PHE A 146 -4.89 -3.52 -6.76
N ALA A 147 -4.00 -2.87 -7.50
CA ALA A 147 -4.30 -2.23 -8.79
C ALA A 147 -3.46 -2.90 -9.87
N ARG A 148 -4.10 -3.54 -10.85
CA ARG A 148 -3.40 -4.17 -11.97
C ARG A 148 -2.80 -3.11 -12.90
N ALA A 149 -1.56 -3.30 -13.34
CA ALA A 149 -0.94 -2.44 -14.34
C ALA A 149 -1.73 -2.46 -15.67
N GLY A 150 -1.86 -1.30 -16.30
CA GLY A 150 -2.66 -1.13 -17.53
C GLY A 150 -4.17 -0.95 -17.29
N ALA A 151 -4.65 -1.12 -16.07
CA ALA A 151 -6.07 -0.87 -15.75
C ALA A 151 -6.38 0.63 -15.53
N ILE A 152 -5.35 1.44 -15.36
CA ILE A 152 -5.47 2.91 -15.19
C ILE A 152 -5.38 3.62 -16.56
N ASP A 153 -4.97 2.90 -17.60
CA ASP A 153 -4.98 3.39 -18.99
C ASP A 153 -6.36 3.26 -19.67
N ALA A 154 -7.45 3.29 -18.90
CA ALA A 154 -8.76 3.52 -19.49
C ALA A 154 -8.68 4.82 -20.31
N PRO A 155 -9.09 4.83 -21.58
CA PRO A 155 -8.99 6.02 -22.43
C PRO A 155 -9.67 7.17 -21.68
N ARG A 156 -8.91 8.22 -21.42
CA ARG A 156 -9.49 9.49 -20.96
C ARG A 156 -10.62 9.78 -21.94
N ALA A 157 -11.85 9.81 -21.42
CA ALA A 157 -12.98 10.29 -22.20
C ALA A 157 -12.51 11.59 -22.85
N SER A 158 -12.38 11.57 -24.17
CA SER A 158 -12.06 12.76 -24.93
C SER A 158 -13.10 13.79 -24.51
N THR A 159 -12.67 14.85 -23.80
CA THR A 159 -13.52 16.00 -23.53
C THR A 159 -13.97 16.49 -24.88
N GLY A 160 -15.20 16.13 -25.24
CA GLY A 160 -15.83 16.57 -26.46
C GLY A 160 -15.71 18.09 -26.52
N SER A 161 -15.05 18.57 -27.55
CA SER A 161 -15.03 19.98 -27.89
C SER A 161 -16.48 20.44 -27.97
N SER A 162 -16.85 21.29 -27.01
CA SER A 162 -18.14 22.00 -27.05
C SER A 162 -18.23 22.76 -28.36
N PRO A 163 -19.30 22.60 -29.16
CA PRO A 163 -19.45 23.36 -30.37
C PRO A 163 -19.55 24.85 -30.01
N ALA A 164 -18.78 25.68 -30.71
CA ALA A 164 -18.80 27.12 -30.55
C ALA A 164 -20.23 27.68 -30.84
N PRO A 165 -20.68 28.72 -30.10
CA PRO A 165 -21.97 29.32 -30.36
C PRO A 165 -21.97 29.98 -31.75
N THR A 166 -22.86 29.50 -32.62
CA THR A 166 -23.14 30.16 -33.91
C THR A 166 -23.89 31.44 -33.65
N ASN A 167 -23.20 32.59 -33.81
CA ASN A 167 -23.85 33.89 -33.93
C ASN A 167 -24.56 33.95 -35.30
N SER A 168 -25.89 33.83 -35.29
CA SER A 168 -26.73 34.25 -36.42
C SER A 168 -27.12 35.70 -36.25
N LYS A 169 -26.77 36.51 -37.27
CA LYS A 169 -27.27 37.88 -37.45
C LYS A 169 -28.76 37.84 -37.80
#